data_876ed6fd1d0ba84ee247201507288cdd
#
_entry.id   876ed6fd1d0ba84ee247201507288cdd
#
_cell.length_a   1.000
_cell.length_b   1.000
_cell.length_c   1.000
_cell.angle_alpha   90.00
_cell.angle_beta   90.00
_cell.angle_gamma   90.00
#
_symmetry.space_group_name_H-M   'P 1'
#
loop_
_entity.id
_entity.type
_entity.pdbx_description
1 polymer ?
#
loop_
_entity_poly.entity_id
_entity_poly.type
_entity_poly.pdbx_seq_one_letter_code
_entity_poly.pdbx_strand_id
1 'polypeptide(L)'
;MEKVKIGIFGARRGAELVRILALIPNADFVAICGRAATTGRVVTRAKEYGFTVTAYEDFDSFIQHDMDAVILANYAHEHAPYAIQAMKAGKHVLSECFACANMKEAVELIEAVEETGKVYNLLERFCYNAAILNMKKSYQANEIGTALSMYGTYTHNIAGQWPNATRGDRNHWRNQMASTSYTTHAVGPALFATGHRPVTVIGMESAQSEVMKSVGYPAGACGYIVAKMDNGGVLNAGCEFVGGHGTACCLMGERGTLEFGRRSYDGLNKLALPTAVTSRQMFEVVNDKSPELDGIPRQVHADDFICVSRWVRQIMGEEVETVDVYMGVEMSILGLLAFKSIVNGSIPVTVPNLRNKDERDAYREDTFCMFKEIGGDMYTPSNAAQEDTTEIPDEVYGRVKALCEE
;
A
#
# COMPACT_ATOMS: atom_id res chain seq x y z
N MET A 1 -19.85 -25.02 -3.86
CA MET A 1 -19.40 -23.88 -4.68
C MET A 1 -17.96 -24.14 -5.08
N GLU A 2 -17.60 -23.86 -6.30
CA GLU A 2 -16.24 -23.99 -6.80
C GLU A 2 -15.35 -22.98 -6.07
N LYS A 3 -14.17 -23.40 -5.63
CA LYS A 3 -13.22 -22.53 -4.93
C LYS A 3 -12.43 -21.71 -5.95
N VAL A 4 -12.10 -20.48 -5.59
CA VAL A 4 -11.17 -19.63 -6.35
C VAL A 4 -9.75 -20.20 -6.21
N LYS A 5 -9.16 -20.68 -7.29
CA LYS A 5 -7.78 -21.17 -7.34
C LYS A 5 -6.82 -20.00 -7.39
N ILE A 6 -5.94 -19.89 -6.40
CA ILE A 6 -5.08 -18.72 -6.19
C ILE A 6 -3.61 -19.12 -6.29
N GLY A 7 -2.86 -18.40 -7.12
CA GLY A 7 -1.41 -18.41 -7.11
C GLY A 7 -0.84 -17.22 -6.34
N ILE A 8 0.36 -17.36 -5.78
CA ILE A 8 1.08 -16.27 -5.14
C ILE A 8 2.43 -16.08 -5.84
N PHE A 9 2.74 -14.85 -6.24
CA PHE A 9 4.07 -14.47 -6.69
C PHE A 9 4.79 -13.64 -5.63
N GLY A 10 5.90 -14.15 -5.10
CA GLY A 10 6.66 -13.55 -3.99
C GLY A 10 6.55 -14.36 -2.71
N ALA A 11 7.45 -15.34 -2.53
CA ALA A 11 7.37 -16.32 -1.45
C ALA A 11 7.60 -15.78 -0.04
N ARG A 12 8.27 -14.61 0.13
CA ARG A 12 8.56 -14.06 1.47
C ARG A 12 7.29 -13.54 2.14
N ARG A 13 6.64 -12.55 1.55
CA ARG A 13 5.37 -12.00 2.04
C ARG A 13 4.24 -13.01 1.83
N GLY A 14 4.26 -13.73 0.71
CA GLY A 14 3.29 -14.77 0.41
C GLY A 14 3.17 -15.85 1.48
N ALA A 15 4.27 -16.19 2.19
CA ALA A 15 4.22 -17.15 3.28
C ALA A 15 3.28 -16.74 4.43
N GLU A 16 3.08 -15.45 4.67
CA GLU A 16 2.16 -14.94 5.68
C GLU A 16 0.71 -15.10 5.25
N LEU A 17 0.44 -15.01 3.93
CA LEU A 17 -0.89 -15.11 3.35
C LEU A 17 -1.44 -16.55 3.31
N VAL A 18 -0.59 -17.57 3.35
CA VAL A 18 -1.03 -18.99 3.34
C VAL A 18 -2.02 -19.28 4.45
N ARG A 19 -1.75 -18.78 5.65
CA ARG A 19 -2.65 -18.97 6.80
C ARG A 19 -3.98 -18.23 6.63
N ILE A 20 -3.95 -17.09 5.97
CA ILE A 20 -5.15 -16.29 5.67
C ILE A 20 -6.03 -17.04 4.69
N LEU A 21 -5.43 -17.54 3.58
CA LEU A 21 -6.15 -18.32 2.58
C LEU A 21 -6.79 -19.58 3.18
N ALA A 22 -6.14 -20.23 4.14
CA ALA A 22 -6.67 -21.41 4.82
C ALA A 22 -7.93 -21.13 5.66
N LEU A 23 -8.18 -19.89 6.04
CA LEU A 23 -9.36 -19.45 6.78
C LEU A 23 -10.50 -18.98 5.88
N ILE A 24 -10.26 -18.86 4.56
CA ILE A 24 -11.28 -18.44 3.58
C ILE A 24 -11.85 -19.68 2.91
N PRO A 25 -13.12 -20.05 3.19
CA PRO A 25 -13.67 -21.34 2.73
C PRO A 25 -13.66 -21.54 1.21
N ASN A 26 -13.77 -20.42 0.47
CA ASN A 26 -13.84 -20.41 -0.99
C ASN A 26 -12.48 -20.11 -1.67
N ALA A 27 -11.37 -20.19 -0.94
CA ALA A 27 -10.02 -20.06 -1.50
C ALA A 27 -9.34 -21.43 -1.60
N ASP A 28 -8.57 -21.63 -2.66
CA ASP A 28 -7.68 -22.77 -2.84
C ASP A 28 -6.30 -22.28 -3.30
N PHE A 29 -5.27 -22.52 -2.50
CA PHE A 29 -3.93 -22.11 -2.81
C PHE A 29 -3.23 -23.19 -3.63
N VAL A 30 -2.97 -22.94 -4.93
CA VAL A 30 -2.55 -23.95 -5.90
C VAL A 30 -1.13 -23.78 -6.45
N ALA A 31 -0.58 -22.55 -6.44
CA ALA A 31 0.73 -22.29 -7.02
C ALA A 31 1.50 -21.20 -6.29
N ILE A 32 2.82 -21.32 -6.22
CA ILE A 32 3.75 -20.32 -5.66
C ILE A 32 4.89 -20.06 -6.63
N CYS A 33 5.20 -18.78 -6.89
CA CYS A 33 6.36 -18.38 -7.68
C CYS A 33 7.36 -17.60 -6.83
N GLY A 34 8.64 -17.90 -7.00
CA GLY A 34 9.74 -17.23 -6.33
C GLY A 34 10.99 -18.09 -6.30
N ARG A 35 12.04 -17.62 -5.62
CA ARG A 35 13.31 -18.36 -5.52
C ARG A 35 13.13 -19.71 -4.84
N ALA A 36 13.73 -20.78 -5.37
CA ALA A 36 13.62 -22.16 -4.89
C ALA A 36 13.84 -22.31 -3.37
N ALA A 37 14.83 -21.59 -2.81
CA ALA A 37 15.15 -21.63 -1.39
C ALA A 37 13.99 -21.13 -0.48
N THR A 38 13.08 -20.31 -1.02
CA THR A 38 11.93 -19.75 -0.26
C THR A 38 10.62 -20.46 -0.57
N THR A 39 10.38 -20.84 -1.82
CA THR A 39 9.14 -21.53 -2.25
C THR A 39 8.96 -22.87 -1.58
N GLY A 40 10.04 -23.66 -1.40
CA GLY A 40 10.00 -24.95 -0.70
C GLY A 40 9.45 -24.87 0.72
N ARG A 41 9.79 -23.80 1.46
CA ARG A 41 9.24 -23.56 2.81
C ARG A 41 7.74 -23.23 2.76
N VAL A 42 7.31 -22.47 1.76
CA VAL A 42 5.89 -22.12 1.56
C VAL A 42 5.09 -23.37 1.20
N VAL A 43 5.59 -24.22 0.29
CA VAL A 43 4.96 -25.49 -0.07
C VAL A 43 4.81 -26.41 1.15
N THR A 44 5.86 -26.53 1.98
CA THR A 44 5.79 -27.32 3.22
C THR A 44 4.73 -26.80 4.15
N ARG A 45 4.69 -25.49 4.38
CA ARG A 45 3.68 -24.85 5.23
C ARG A 45 2.27 -24.98 4.66
N ALA A 46 2.09 -24.86 3.35
CA ALA A 46 0.81 -25.01 2.68
C ALA A 46 0.19 -26.39 2.90
N LYS A 47 1.01 -27.46 2.91
CA LYS A 47 0.58 -28.83 3.20
C LYS A 47 0.00 -28.97 4.61
N GLU A 48 0.51 -28.23 5.61
CA GLU A 48 -0.01 -28.23 6.99
C GLU A 48 -1.45 -27.71 7.05
N TYR A 49 -1.83 -26.86 6.09
CA TYR A 49 -3.18 -26.34 5.92
C TYR A 49 -4.05 -27.09 4.90
N GLY A 50 -3.54 -28.23 4.37
CA GLY A 50 -4.28 -29.08 3.44
C GLY A 50 -4.23 -28.64 1.97
N PHE A 51 -3.36 -27.68 1.59
CA PHE A 51 -3.18 -27.25 0.21
C PHE A 51 -2.19 -28.14 -0.54
N THR A 52 -2.45 -28.32 -1.85
CA THR A 52 -1.49 -28.93 -2.80
C THR A 52 -0.97 -27.85 -3.72
N VAL A 53 0.31 -27.46 -3.55
CA VAL A 53 0.88 -26.29 -4.19
C VAL A 53 2.04 -26.67 -5.10
N THR A 54 2.01 -26.18 -6.35
CA THR A 54 3.11 -26.30 -7.32
C THR A 54 4.02 -25.08 -7.21
N ALA A 55 5.35 -25.32 -7.18
CA ALA A 55 6.34 -24.24 -7.09
C ALA A 55 6.94 -23.93 -8.46
N TYR A 56 7.15 -22.63 -8.74
CA TYR A 56 7.74 -22.10 -9.95
C TYR A 56 8.87 -21.13 -9.59
N GLU A 57 9.88 -21.01 -10.45
CA GLU A 57 10.98 -20.05 -10.30
C GLU A 57 10.86 -18.86 -11.26
N ASP A 58 10.08 -18.99 -12.32
CA ASP A 58 9.79 -17.92 -13.28
C ASP A 58 8.28 -17.64 -13.39
N PHE A 59 7.95 -16.38 -13.68
CA PHE A 59 6.57 -15.93 -13.74
C PHE A 59 5.83 -16.45 -15.00
N ASP A 60 6.52 -16.60 -16.12
CA ASP A 60 5.90 -17.02 -17.38
C ASP A 60 5.36 -18.45 -17.29
N SER A 61 6.10 -19.35 -16.67
CA SER A 61 5.62 -20.70 -16.36
C SER A 61 4.53 -20.69 -15.29
N PHE A 62 4.68 -19.88 -14.26
CA PHE A 62 3.73 -19.76 -13.18
C PHE A 62 2.35 -19.28 -13.65
N ILE A 63 2.30 -18.28 -14.53
CA ILE A 63 1.03 -17.70 -14.98
C ILE A 63 0.21 -18.66 -15.86
N GLN A 64 0.84 -19.70 -16.43
CA GLN A 64 0.18 -20.76 -17.20
C GLN A 64 -0.47 -21.82 -16.29
N HIS A 65 -0.21 -21.81 -14.98
CA HIS A 65 -0.86 -22.74 -14.06
C HIS A 65 -2.39 -22.59 -14.11
N ASP A 66 -3.11 -23.69 -13.91
CA ASP A 66 -4.57 -23.69 -13.82
C ASP A 66 -5.02 -23.00 -12.53
N MET A 67 -5.22 -21.69 -12.60
CA MET A 67 -5.67 -20.85 -11.49
C MET A 67 -6.56 -19.71 -12.01
N ASP A 68 -7.38 -19.14 -11.12
CA ASP A 68 -8.32 -18.06 -11.41
C ASP A 68 -7.73 -16.69 -11.08
N ALA A 69 -6.82 -16.64 -10.11
CA ALA A 69 -6.38 -15.39 -9.51
C ALA A 69 -4.93 -15.47 -9.03
N VAL A 70 -4.27 -14.30 -8.95
CA VAL A 70 -2.88 -14.15 -8.50
C VAL A 70 -2.79 -13.09 -7.42
N ILE A 71 -2.05 -13.40 -6.35
CA ILE A 71 -1.60 -12.41 -5.37
C ILE A 71 -0.16 -12.04 -5.72
N LEU A 72 0.09 -10.75 -5.98
CA LEU A 72 1.43 -10.21 -6.22
C LEU A 72 2.01 -9.72 -4.90
N ALA A 73 3.10 -10.34 -4.47
CA ALA A 73 3.83 -10.05 -3.25
C ALA A 73 5.36 -10.06 -3.48
N ASN A 74 5.75 -9.84 -4.75
CA ASN A 74 7.12 -9.69 -5.23
C ASN A 74 7.69 -8.30 -4.88
N TYR A 75 8.61 -7.77 -5.66
CA TYR A 75 9.14 -6.43 -5.44
C TYR A 75 8.14 -5.36 -5.86
N ALA A 76 7.95 -4.34 -5.02
CA ALA A 76 6.87 -3.37 -5.17
C ALA A 76 6.90 -2.59 -6.50
N HIS A 77 8.09 -2.27 -7.00
CA HIS A 77 8.26 -1.56 -8.27
C HIS A 77 7.98 -2.41 -9.52
N GLU A 78 7.73 -3.70 -9.33
CA GLU A 78 7.41 -4.65 -10.40
C GLU A 78 5.92 -5.02 -10.41
N HIS A 79 5.11 -4.54 -9.48
CA HIS A 79 3.73 -4.99 -9.33
C HIS A 79 2.87 -4.70 -10.57
N ALA A 80 2.95 -3.47 -11.13
CA ALA A 80 2.11 -3.08 -12.26
C ALA A 80 2.33 -3.95 -13.51
N PRO A 81 3.55 -4.15 -14.03
CA PRO A 81 3.76 -5.00 -15.21
C PRO A 81 3.29 -6.43 -15.01
N TYR A 82 3.52 -7.03 -13.83
CA TYR A 82 3.04 -8.40 -13.57
C TYR A 82 1.51 -8.46 -13.37
N ALA A 83 0.90 -7.42 -12.80
CA ALA A 83 -0.55 -7.33 -12.71
C ALA A 83 -1.20 -7.27 -14.10
N ILE A 84 -0.67 -6.45 -14.99
CA ILE A 84 -1.12 -6.31 -16.39
C ILE A 84 -0.97 -7.65 -17.13
N GLN A 85 0.19 -8.31 -16.99
CA GLN A 85 0.42 -9.61 -17.61
C GLN A 85 -0.55 -10.68 -17.08
N ALA A 86 -0.81 -10.70 -15.76
CA ALA A 86 -1.75 -11.64 -15.15
C ALA A 86 -3.19 -11.40 -15.63
N MET A 87 -3.66 -10.15 -15.69
CA MET A 87 -5.00 -9.84 -16.17
C MET A 87 -5.18 -10.17 -17.64
N LYS A 88 -4.18 -9.89 -18.50
CA LYS A 88 -4.17 -10.30 -19.92
C LYS A 88 -4.16 -11.82 -20.11
N ALA A 89 -3.59 -12.57 -19.15
CA ALA A 89 -3.67 -14.03 -19.08
C ALA A 89 -5.00 -14.53 -18.46
N GLY A 90 -5.98 -13.65 -18.25
CA GLY A 90 -7.31 -13.99 -17.77
C GLY A 90 -7.43 -14.16 -16.24
N LYS A 91 -6.43 -13.76 -15.45
CA LYS A 91 -6.43 -13.91 -13.99
C LYS A 91 -6.88 -12.65 -13.28
N HIS A 92 -7.59 -12.78 -12.16
CA HIS A 92 -7.86 -11.70 -11.22
C HIS A 92 -6.59 -11.40 -10.41
N VAL A 93 -6.43 -10.16 -9.91
CA VAL A 93 -5.21 -9.74 -9.22
C VAL A 93 -5.51 -9.09 -7.86
N LEU A 94 -4.78 -9.51 -6.84
CA LEU A 94 -4.59 -8.76 -5.60
C LEU A 94 -3.13 -8.39 -5.51
N SER A 95 -2.81 -7.09 -5.48
CA SER A 95 -1.43 -6.61 -5.45
C SER A 95 -1.07 -6.04 -4.09
N GLU A 96 0.08 -6.41 -3.54
CA GLU A 96 0.69 -5.67 -2.43
C GLU A 96 1.00 -4.23 -2.86
N CYS A 97 1.27 -3.37 -1.87
CA CYS A 97 1.60 -1.97 -2.07
C CYS A 97 3.03 -1.84 -2.67
N PHE A 98 3.19 -0.92 -3.58
CA PHE A 98 2.25 0.02 -4.18
C PHE A 98 1.71 -0.48 -5.53
N ALA A 99 0.65 0.15 -6.06
CA ALA A 99 0.01 -0.31 -7.31
C ALA A 99 0.87 -0.08 -8.56
N CYS A 100 1.65 1.02 -8.61
CA CYS A 100 2.48 1.43 -9.74
C CYS A 100 3.68 2.23 -9.28
N ALA A 101 4.77 2.19 -10.04
CA ALA A 101 6.02 2.87 -9.72
C ALA A 101 6.21 4.20 -10.49
N ASN A 102 5.46 4.42 -11.57
CA ASN A 102 5.46 5.65 -12.36
C ASN A 102 4.07 5.92 -12.97
N MET A 103 3.91 7.08 -13.61
CA MET A 103 2.61 7.48 -14.17
C MET A 103 2.21 6.68 -15.41
N LYS A 104 3.18 6.24 -16.23
CA LYS A 104 2.93 5.35 -17.37
C LYS A 104 2.30 4.03 -16.90
N GLU A 105 2.90 3.39 -15.89
CA GLU A 105 2.36 2.17 -15.29
C GLU A 105 0.96 2.38 -14.69
N ALA A 106 0.71 3.54 -14.08
CA ALA A 106 -0.60 3.89 -13.54
C ALA A 106 -1.69 3.89 -14.63
N VAL A 107 -1.39 4.47 -15.80
CA VAL A 107 -2.29 4.48 -16.95
C VAL A 107 -2.50 3.08 -17.50
N GLU A 108 -1.41 2.35 -17.78
CA GLU A 108 -1.44 0.99 -18.34
C GLU A 108 -2.19 0.01 -17.43
N LEU A 109 -2.03 0.12 -16.12
CA LEU A 109 -2.71 -0.74 -15.14
C LEU A 109 -4.23 -0.51 -15.15
N ILE A 110 -4.67 0.74 -15.15
CA ILE A 110 -6.10 1.09 -15.22
C ILE A 110 -6.69 0.57 -16.53
N GLU A 111 -6.02 0.82 -17.66
CA GLU A 111 -6.49 0.37 -18.97
C GLU A 111 -6.56 -1.15 -19.07
N ALA A 112 -5.62 -1.88 -18.49
CA ALA A 112 -5.66 -3.34 -18.43
C ALA A 112 -6.86 -3.87 -17.64
N VAL A 113 -7.24 -3.21 -16.53
CA VAL A 113 -8.46 -3.57 -15.79
C VAL A 113 -9.71 -3.31 -16.63
N GLU A 114 -9.79 -2.13 -17.28
CA GLU A 114 -10.92 -1.77 -18.13
C GLU A 114 -11.05 -2.70 -19.35
N GLU A 115 -9.94 -3.07 -19.97
CA GLU A 115 -9.90 -3.93 -21.15
C GLU A 115 -10.27 -5.39 -20.82
N THR A 116 -9.74 -5.92 -19.73
CA THR A 116 -9.89 -7.34 -19.40
C THR A 116 -11.13 -7.63 -18.56
N GLY A 117 -11.68 -6.62 -17.89
CA GLY A 117 -12.78 -6.77 -16.94
C GLY A 117 -12.42 -7.61 -15.71
N LYS A 118 -11.12 -7.82 -15.45
CA LYS A 118 -10.67 -8.59 -14.28
C LYS A 118 -10.72 -7.76 -13.01
N VAL A 119 -11.00 -8.41 -11.89
CA VAL A 119 -10.92 -7.79 -10.57
C VAL A 119 -9.45 -7.52 -10.26
N TYR A 120 -9.13 -6.26 -9.98
CA TYR A 120 -7.86 -5.83 -9.41
C TYR A 120 -8.12 -5.11 -8.10
N ASN A 121 -7.44 -5.51 -7.02
CA ASN A 121 -7.47 -4.80 -5.76
C ASN A 121 -6.04 -4.57 -5.25
N LEU A 122 -5.86 -3.44 -4.54
CA LEU A 122 -4.63 -3.20 -3.78
C LEU A 122 -4.79 -3.73 -2.35
N LEU A 123 -3.82 -4.51 -1.88
CA LEU A 123 -3.75 -4.98 -0.50
C LEU A 123 -3.20 -3.86 0.41
N GLU A 124 -3.92 -2.72 0.47
CA GLU A 124 -3.65 -1.69 1.46
C GLU A 124 -4.38 -2.03 2.75
N ARG A 125 -3.73 -2.85 3.56
CA ARG A 125 -4.29 -3.47 4.76
C ARG A 125 -4.90 -2.47 5.75
N PHE A 126 -4.29 -1.31 5.90
CA PHE A 126 -4.75 -0.32 6.89
C PHE A 126 -6.13 0.26 6.58
N CYS A 127 -6.59 0.18 5.33
CA CYS A 127 -7.97 0.51 4.96
C CYS A 127 -9.00 -0.41 5.61
N TYR A 128 -8.61 -1.63 5.96
CA TYR A 128 -9.50 -2.67 6.50
C TYR A 128 -9.40 -2.82 8.02
N ASN A 129 -8.64 -1.94 8.69
CA ASN A 129 -8.67 -1.86 10.14
C ASN A 129 -10.09 -1.57 10.65
N ALA A 130 -10.55 -2.24 11.70
CA ALA A 130 -11.90 -2.10 12.21
C ALA A 130 -12.27 -0.64 12.55
N ALA A 131 -11.34 0.13 13.09
CA ALA A 131 -11.58 1.55 13.36
C ALA A 131 -11.74 2.38 12.07
N ILE A 132 -11.03 2.03 10.98
CA ILE A 132 -11.16 2.71 9.69
C ILE A 132 -12.48 2.32 9.00
N LEU A 133 -12.90 1.06 9.10
CA LEU A 133 -14.22 0.63 8.62
C LEU A 133 -15.35 1.36 9.37
N ASN A 134 -15.24 1.53 10.68
CA ASN A 134 -16.18 2.32 11.48
C ASN A 134 -16.11 3.81 11.13
N MET A 135 -14.91 4.36 10.88
CA MET A 135 -14.71 5.74 10.42
C MET A 135 -15.44 5.98 9.10
N LYS A 136 -15.29 5.08 8.13
CA LYS A 136 -15.99 5.13 6.85
C LYS A 136 -17.50 5.12 7.04
N LYS A 137 -18.04 4.19 7.83
CA LYS A 137 -19.46 4.10 8.14
C LYS A 137 -20.00 5.41 8.76
N SER A 138 -19.27 5.98 9.72
CA SER A 138 -19.67 7.26 10.37
C SER A 138 -19.58 8.44 9.42
N TYR A 139 -18.57 8.48 8.53
CA TYR A 139 -18.46 9.52 7.52
C TYR A 139 -19.57 9.43 6.48
N GLN A 140 -19.87 8.23 5.97
CA GLN A 140 -20.99 7.98 5.05
C GLN A 140 -22.36 8.33 5.67
N ALA A 141 -22.51 8.12 6.98
CA ALA A 141 -23.68 8.57 7.72
C ALA A 141 -23.72 10.10 7.97
N ASN A 142 -22.73 10.84 7.46
CA ASN A 142 -22.62 12.29 7.58
C ASN A 142 -22.56 12.79 9.05
N GLU A 143 -21.98 11.99 9.95
CA GLU A 143 -21.95 12.34 11.40
C GLU A 143 -21.12 13.58 11.70
N ILE A 144 -20.02 13.79 10.94
CA ILE A 144 -19.12 14.93 11.14
C ILE A 144 -19.25 16.04 10.09
N GLY A 145 -20.14 15.91 9.11
CA GLY A 145 -20.21 16.81 7.96
C GLY A 145 -19.03 16.64 7.01
N THR A 146 -18.77 17.65 6.19
CA THR A 146 -17.65 17.64 5.25
C THR A 146 -16.32 17.60 6.01
N ALA A 147 -15.46 16.62 5.74
CA ALA A 147 -14.12 16.57 6.28
C ALA A 147 -13.22 17.61 5.58
N LEU A 148 -12.92 18.69 6.29
CA LEU A 148 -12.11 19.80 5.77
C LEU A 148 -10.63 19.66 6.11
N SER A 149 -10.29 18.95 7.17
CA SER A 149 -8.91 18.62 7.52
C SER A 149 -8.79 17.13 7.79
N MET A 150 -7.81 16.51 7.16
CA MET A 150 -7.52 15.08 7.27
C MET A 150 -6.06 14.91 7.66
N TYR A 151 -5.80 13.90 8.46
CA TYR A 151 -4.45 13.57 8.88
C TYR A 151 -4.23 12.07 8.79
N GLY A 152 -3.06 11.67 8.30
CA GLY A 152 -2.63 10.28 8.29
C GLY A 152 -1.14 10.15 8.59
N THR A 153 -0.74 9.09 9.27
CA THR A 153 0.68 8.80 9.48
C THR A 153 0.96 7.32 9.48
N TYR A 154 2.14 6.98 9.00
CA TYR A 154 2.76 5.66 9.12
C TYR A 154 4.16 5.83 9.66
N THR A 155 4.32 5.58 10.96
CA THR A 155 5.61 5.66 11.65
C THR A 155 6.14 4.25 11.89
N HIS A 156 7.30 3.93 11.33
CA HIS A 156 7.87 2.60 11.44
C HIS A 156 9.39 2.66 11.63
N ASN A 157 9.86 2.36 12.83
CA ASN A 157 11.28 2.17 13.08
C ASN A 157 11.76 0.87 12.43
N ILE A 158 12.10 0.94 11.15
CA ILE A 158 12.38 -0.23 10.30
C ILE A 158 13.88 -0.55 10.18
N ALA A 159 14.77 0.30 10.69
CA ALA A 159 16.22 0.15 10.51
C ALA A 159 16.73 -1.25 10.93
N GLY A 160 16.23 -1.79 12.03
CA GLY A 160 16.60 -3.13 12.50
C GLY A 160 16.12 -4.28 11.61
N GLN A 161 15.11 -4.05 10.78
CA GLN A 161 14.57 -5.04 9.85
C GLN A 161 15.13 -4.88 8.42
N TRP A 162 15.76 -3.74 8.13
CA TRP A 162 16.27 -3.40 6.80
C TRP A 162 17.28 -4.39 6.26
N PRO A 163 18.28 -4.85 7.06
CA PRO A 163 19.21 -5.89 6.64
C PRO A 163 18.51 -7.16 6.14
N ASN A 164 17.56 -7.66 6.93
CA ASN A 164 16.79 -8.84 6.56
C ASN A 164 15.92 -8.63 5.30
N ALA A 165 15.47 -7.39 5.06
CA ALA A 165 14.66 -7.05 3.91
C ALA A 165 15.50 -6.97 2.63
N THR A 166 16.64 -6.25 2.67
CA THR A 166 17.46 -5.93 1.51
C THR A 166 18.61 -6.92 1.29
N ARG A 167 19.05 -7.61 2.36
CA ARG A 167 20.22 -8.52 2.36
C ARG A 167 21.50 -7.88 1.83
N GLY A 168 21.65 -6.57 2.04
CA GLY A 168 22.80 -5.82 1.55
C GLY A 168 22.85 -5.71 0.02
N ASP A 169 21.74 -5.92 -0.68
CA ASP A 169 21.66 -5.68 -2.11
C ASP A 169 21.47 -4.16 -2.36
N ARG A 170 22.48 -3.53 -2.95
CA ARG A 170 22.45 -2.09 -3.28
C ARG A 170 21.23 -1.77 -4.18
N ASN A 171 20.94 -2.64 -5.14
CA ASN A 171 19.88 -2.43 -6.12
C ASN A 171 18.50 -2.89 -5.62
N HIS A 172 18.40 -3.39 -4.39
CA HIS A 172 17.10 -3.74 -3.83
C HIS A 172 16.17 -2.51 -3.85
N TRP A 173 14.95 -2.69 -4.33
CA TRP A 173 14.00 -1.60 -4.51
C TRP A 173 13.81 -0.72 -3.25
N ARG A 174 13.90 -1.30 -2.05
CA ARG A 174 13.80 -0.55 -0.79
C ARG A 174 14.95 0.45 -0.62
N ASN A 175 16.15 0.15 -1.13
CA ASN A 175 17.29 1.06 -1.09
C ASN A 175 17.19 2.18 -2.14
N GLN A 176 16.22 2.09 -3.05
CA GLN A 176 15.94 3.10 -4.06
C GLN A 176 14.69 3.95 -3.75
N MET A 177 13.85 3.53 -2.78
CA MET A 177 12.61 4.26 -2.45
C MET A 177 12.87 5.71 -2.06
N ALA A 178 12.00 6.63 -2.51
CA ALA A 178 11.89 7.97 -1.93
C ALA A 178 11.22 7.90 -0.55
N SER A 179 11.42 8.94 0.26
CA SER A 179 10.81 9.08 1.59
C SER A 179 9.28 9.03 1.57
N THR A 180 8.67 9.38 0.43
CA THR A 180 7.22 9.38 0.22
C THR A 180 6.67 8.09 -0.42
N SER A 181 7.50 7.10 -0.74
CA SER A 181 7.05 5.89 -1.47
C SER A 181 6.06 5.02 -0.68
N TYR A 182 6.16 4.99 0.65
CA TYR A 182 5.28 4.19 1.53
C TYR A 182 4.06 4.97 2.05
N THR A 183 3.73 6.09 1.45
CA THR A 183 2.61 6.92 1.88
C THR A 183 1.24 6.29 1.66
N THR A 184 1.11 5.20 0.87
CA THR A 184 -0.14 4.45 0.76
C THR A 184 -0.72 4.10 2.13
N HIS A 185 0.14 3.68 3.08
CA HIS A 185 -0.26 3.36 4.45
C HIS A 185 -0.75 4.58 5.25
N ALA A 186 -0.22 5.77 4.97
CA ALA A 186 -0.61 7.01 5.65
C ALA A 186 -1.86 7.65 5.02
N VAL A 187 -1.97 7.66 3.69
CA VAL A 187 -3.08 8.33 2.98
C VAL A 187 -4.28 7.40 2.77
N GLY A 188 -4.02 6.09 2.59
CA GLY A 188 -5.04 5.10 2.26
C GLY A 188 -6.25 5.10 3.17
N PRO A 189 -6.09 5.06 4.51
CA PRO A 189 -7.21 5.10 5.43
C PRO A 189 -8.14 6.31 5.23
N ALA A 190 -7.58 7.51 5.00
CA ALA A 190 -8.37 8.72 4.79
C ALA A 190 -9.10 8.71 3.45
N LEU A 191 -8.42 8.31 2.35
CA LEU A 191 -9.03 8.19 1.03
C LEU A 191 -10.12 7.12 1.04
N PHE A 192 -9.87 5.96 1.63
CA PHE A 192 -10.82 4.87 1.73
C PHE A 192 -12.06 5.24 2.56
N ALA A 193 -11.87 5.90 3.70
CA ALA A 193 -12.96 6.29 4.60
C ALA A 193 -13.85 7.37 3.98
N THR A 194 -13.28 8.33 3.25
CA THR A 194 -14.01 9.48 2.71
C THR A 194 -14.50 9.29 1.28
N GLY A 195 -13.79 8.49 0.46
CA GLY A 195 -14.01 8.39 -0.97
C GLY A 195 -13.53 9.61 -1.75
N HIS A 196 -12.94 10.61 -1.09
CA HIS A 196 -12.40 11.81 -1.74
C HIS A 196 -11.04 11.56 -2.34
N ARG A 197 -10.73 12.26 -3.43
CA ARG A 197 -9.48 12.15 -4.16
C ARG A 197 -8.60 13.39 -4.03
N PRO A 198 -7.26 13.23 -4.03
CA PRO A 198 -6.35 14.38 -4.09
C PRO A 198 -6.41 15.03 -5.49
N VAL A 199 -6.24 16.36 -5.54
CA VAL A 199 -6.20 17.15 -6.79
C VAL A 199 -4.89 17.91 -6.95
N THR A 200 -4.18 18.18 -5.85
CA THR A 200 -2.85 18.82 -5.86
C THR A 200 -2.06 18.30 -4.68
N VAL A 201 -0.76 18.11 -4.84
CA VAL A 201 0.13 17.64 -3.78
C VAL A 201 1.38 18.50 -3.68
N ILE A 202 1.84 18.70 -2.45
CA ILE A 202 3.16 19.21 -2.11
C ILE A 202 3.85 18.16 -1.27
N GLY A 203 5.08 17.81 -1.62
CA GLY A 203 5.94 16.94 -0.83
C GLY A 203 7.03 17.73 -0.12
N MET A 204 7.42 17.21 1.05
CA MET A 204 8.57 17.68 1.81
C MET A 204 9.23 16.49 2.48
N GLU A 205 10.56 16.50 2.59
CA GLU A 205 11.26 15.44 3.32
C GLU A 205 12.25 16.00 4.34
N SER A 206 12.52 15.20 5.36
CA SER A 206 13.57 15.50 6.34
C SER A 206 14.95 15.24 5.76
N ALA A 207 15.98 15.68 6.49
CA ALA A 207 17.34 15.22 6.24
C ALA A 207 17.45 13.69 6.32
N GLN A 208 18.50 13.15 5.73
CA GLN A 208 18.90 11.75 5.86
C GLN A 208 19.11 11.37 7.33
N SER A 209 18.87 10.10 7.65
CA SER A 209 19.19 9.54 8.96
C SER A 209 20.48 8.73 8.87
N GLU A 210 21.47 9.00 9.74
CA GLU A 210 22.70 8.20 9.83
C GLU A 210 22.40 6.71 10.12
N VAL A 211 21.36 6.44 10.90
CA VAL A 211 20.91 5.07 11.16
C VAL A 211 20.43 4.40 9.87
N MET A 212 19.60 5.08 9.07
CA MET A 212 19.10 4.53 7.81
C MET A 212 20.20 4.45 6.74
N LYS A 213 21.11 5.42 6.67
CA LYS A 213 22.30 5.35 5.80
C LYS A 213 23.17 4.14 6.15
N SER A 214 23.33 3.84 7.45
CA SER A 214 24.15 2.70 7.91
C SER A 214 23.61 1.33 7.49
N VAL A 215 22.39 1.24 7.04
CA VAL A 215 21.76 0.02 6.50
C VAL A 215 21.45 0.09 4.99
N GLY A 216 21.89 1.15 4.32
CA GLY A 216 21.86 1.25 2.86
C GLY A 216 20.72 2.09 2.28
N TYR A 217 20.00 2.88 3.09
CA TYR A 217 18.89 3.75 2.63
C TYR A 217 19.35 5.21 2.51
N PRO A 218 19.31 5.81 1.28
CA PRO A 218 19.92 7.12 1.02
C PRO A 218 18.97 8.31 1.13
N ALA A 219 17.65 8.13 1.10
CA ALA A 219 16.69 9.24 1.08
C ALA A 219 16.45 9.84 2.47
N GLY A 220 15.64 10.89 2.54
CA GLY A 220 15.19 11.48 3.81
C GLY A 220 14.51 10.47 4.72
N ALA A 221 14.71 10.59 6.02
CA ALA A 221 14.15 9.63 7.00
C ALA A 221 12.63 9.74 7.14
N CYS A 222 12.06 10.91 6.83
CA CYS A 222 10.64 11.18 6.90
C CYS A 222 10.18 11.88 5.63
N GLY A 223 9.11 11.41 5.02
CA GLY A 223 8.45 12.05 3.89
C GLY A 223 7.07 12.56 4.30
N TYR A 224 6.78 13.81 3.97
CA TYR A 224 5.51 14.46 4.28
C TYR A 224 4.79 14.89 3.00
N ILE A 225 3.47 14.79 3.05
CA ILE A 225 2.56 15.14 1.96
C ILE A 225 1.51 16.11 2.48
N VAL A 226 1.31 17.22 1.77
CA VAL A 226 0.13 18.07 1.93
C VAL A 226 -0.64 18.04 0.62
N ALA A 227 -1.85 17.49 0.63
CA ALA A 227 -2.68 17.36 -0.56
C ALA A 227 -3.99 18.13 -0.41
N LYS A 228 -4.38 18.91 -1.43
CA LYS A 228 -5.71 19.46 -1.55
C LYS A 228 -6.63 18.39 -2.13
N MET A 229 -7.81 18.23 -1.53
CA MET A 229 -8.80 17.23 -1.91
C MET A 229 -9.90 17.84 -2.78
N ASP A 230 -10.61 17.01 -3.53
CA ASP A 230 -11.69 17.40 -4.45
C ASP A 230 -12.92 18.01 -3.74
N ASN A 231 -13.13 17.68 -2.45
CA ASN A 231 -14.14 18.31 -1.61
C ASN A 231 -13.71 19.69 -1.02
N GLY A 232 -12.52 20.17 -1.39
CA GLY A 232 -11.93 21.40 -0.86
C GLY A 232 -11.17 21.25 0.46
N GLY A 233 -11.18 20.06 1.07
CA GLY A 233 -10.40 19.73 2.26
C GLY A 233 -8.90 19.62 1.99
N VAL A 234 -8.13 19.47 3.06
CA VAL A 234 -6.68 19.28 3.02
C VAL A 234 -6.31 18.01 3.79
N LEU A 235 -5.54 17.14 3.15
CA LEU A 235 -4.91 15.96 3.77
C LEU A 235 -3.45 16.28 4.07
N ASN A 236 -3.04 16.08 5.31
CA ASN A 236 -1.64 16.10 5.75
C ASN A 236 -1.23 14.66 6.12
N ALA A 237 -0.22 14.12 5.48
CA ALA A 237 0.21 12.74 5.73
C ALA A 237 1.73 12.62 5.85
N GLY A 238 2.19 11.66 6.68
CA GLY A 238 3.61 11.40 6.91
C GLY A 238 3.95 9.91 6.85
N CYS A 239 5.10 9.61 6.22
CA CYS A 239 5.76 8.32 6.28
C CYS A 239 7.11 8.50 6.96
N GLU A 240 7.35 7.82 8.08
CA GLU A 240 8.44 8.16 9.00
C GLU A 240 9.24 6.90 9.38
N PHE A 241 10.53 6.85 9.01
CA PHE A 241 11.47 5.76 9.35
C PHE A 241 12.34 6.10 10.55
N VAL A 242 11.76 6.74 11.55
CA VAL A 242 12.43 7.18 12.78
C VAL A 242 11.88 6.45 14.01
N GLY A 243 12.40 6.80 15.19
CA GLY A 243 11.98 6.21 16.47
C GLY A 243 10.49 6.40 16.75
N GLY A 244 9.73 5.34 16.58
CA GLY A 244 8.29 5.29 16.77
C GLY A 244 7.67 4.12 16.03
N HIS A 245 6.44 3.80 16.33
CA HIS A 245 5.71 2.75 15.64
C HIS A 245 4.21 2.99 15.71
N GLY A 246 3.53 2.87 14.56
CA GLY A 246 2.08 2.95 14.50
C GLY A 246 1.56 3.66 13.26
N THR A 247 0.26 3.56 13.11
CA THR A 247 -0.53 4.28 12.12
C THR A 247 -1.57 5.13 12.83
N ALA A 248 -1.89 6.28 12.26
CA ALA A 248 -2.99 7.08 12.75
C ALA A 248 -3.76 7.66 11.57
N CYS A 249 -5.06 7.87 11.76
CA CYS A 249 -5.93 8.55 10.83
C CYS A 249 -6.91 9.45 11.59
N CYS A 250 -7.12 10.66 11.11
CA CYS A 250 -8.05 11.60 11.69
C CYS A 250 -8.80 12.36 10.60
N LEU A 251 -10.11 12.42 10.71
CA LEU A 251 -10.99 13.23 9.87
C LEU A 251 -11.65 14.30 10.77
N MET A 252 -11.38 15.55 10.46
CA MET A 252 -11.96 16.71 11.15
C MET A 252 -12.95 17.39 10.22
N GLY A 253 -14.22 17.25 10.54
CA GLY A 253 -15.32 17.83 9.78
C GLY A 253 -15.94 19.03 10.47
N GLU A 254 -16.94 19.60 9.82
CA GLU A 254 -17.66 20.81 10.28
C GLU A 254 -18.37 20.61 11.62
N ARG A 255 -18.75 19.37 11.96
CA ARG A 255 -19.55 19.03 13.15
C ARG A 255 -18.89 18.07 14.12
N GLY A 256 -17.67 17.61 13.83
CA GLY A 256 -17.00 16.66 14.70
C GLY A 256 -15.71 16.13 14.14
N THR A 257 -15.14 15.17 14.85
CA THR A 257 -13.87 14.52 14.52
C THR A 257 -14.00 13.00 14.69
N LEU A 258 -13.44 12.26 13.76
CA LEU A 258 -13.24 10.81 13.83
C LEU A 258 -11.73 10.56 13.86
N GLU A 259 -11.23 9.86 14.88
CA GLU A 259 -9.80 9.71 15.12
C GLU A 259 -9.44 8.29 15.54
N PHE A 260 -8.40 7.74 14.92
CA PHE A 260 -7.78 6.46 15.25
C PHE A 260 -6.27 6.63 15.43
N GLY A 261 -5.70 5.95 16.41
CA GLY A 261 -4.24 5.79 16.58
C GLY A 261 -3.53 6.91 17.37
N ARG A 262 -4.10 8.10 17.53
CA ARG A 262 -3.46 9.22 18.27
C ARG A 262 -3.75 9.21 19.77
N ARG A 263 -4.98 8.89 20.15
CA ARG A 263 -5.44 8.88 21.55
C ARG A 263 -5.75 7.49 22.07
N SER A 264 -6.12 6.58 21.16
CA SER A 264 -6.39 5.18 21.48
C SER A 264 -5.94 4.31 20.33
N TYR A 265 -5.24 3.23 20.63
CA TYR A 265 -4.82 2.23 19.65
C TYR A 265 -5.91 1.17 19.39
N ASP A 266 -6.95 1.13 20.23
CA ASP A 266 -7.89 0.02 20.27
C ASP A 266 -9.28 0.35 19.70
N GLY A 267 -9.49 1.54 19.16
CA GLY A 267 -10.80 1.91 18.63
C GLY A 267 -10.87 3.27 17.97
N LEU A 268 -12.03 3.57 17.39
CA LEU A 268 -12.35 4.86 16.81
C LEU A 268 -12.82 5.82 17.91
N ASN A 269 -12.12 6.94 18.06
CA ASN A 269 -12.55 8.04 18.91
C ASN A 269 -13.44 8.98 18.10
N LYS A 270 -14.65 9.23 18.60
CA LYS A 270 -15.58 10.20 18.06
C LYS A 270 -15.69 11.41 18.97
N LEU A 271 -15.59 12.58 18.39
CA LEU A 271 -15.84 13.85 19.04
C LEU A 271 -16.90 14.59 18.24
N ALA A 272 -18.08 14.73 18.78
CA ALA A 272 -19.17 15.49 18.18
C ALA A 272 -19.32 16.86 18.82
N LEU A 273 -19.53 17.86 17.98
CA LEU A 273 -19.91 19.21 18.39
C LEU A 273 -21.40 19.37 18.06
N PRO A 274 -22.31 19.39 19.05
CA PRO A 274 -23.76 19.42 18.81
C PRO A 274 -24.22 20.64 18.01
N THR A 275 -23.50 21.76 18.14
CA THR A 275 -23.71 22.96 17.32
C THR A 275 -22.38 23.70 17.15
N ALA A 276 -22.23 24.44 16.04
CA ALA A 276 -21.04 25.25 15.74
C ALA A 276 -20.76 26.35 16.79
N VAL A 277 -21.64 26.58 17.73
CA VAL A 277 -21.59 27.69 18.70
C VAL A 277 -21.45 27.22 20.14
N THR A 278 -21.44 25.90 20.42
CA THR A 278 -21.33 25.42 21.81
C THR A 278 -19.96 24.74 22.02
N SER A 279 -19.36 25.03 23.17
CA SER A 279 -18.11 24.39 23.60
C SER A 279 -18.31 22.99 24.17
N ARG A 280 -19.55 22.48 24.22
CA ARG A 280 -19.84 21.15 24.77
C ARG A 280 -19.46 20.08 23.76
N GLN A 281 -18.40 19.37 24.07
CA GLN A 281 -17.92 18.21 23.30
C GLN A 281 -18.52 16.94 23.89
N MET A 282 -18.98 16.06 23.00
CA MET A 282 -19.34 14.68 23.35
C MET A 282 -18.27 13.75 22.78
N PHE A 283 -17.65 12.96 23.65
CA PHE A 283 -16.62 12.01 23.30
C PHE A 283 -17.17 10.58 23.44
N GLU A 284 -17.01 9.80 22.41
CA GLU A 284 -17.40 8.40 22.37
C GLU A 284 -16.24 7.55 21.80
N VAL A 285 -16.02 6.39 22.38
CA VAL A 285 -15.06 5.40 21.85
C VAL A 285 -15.86 4.24 21.26
N VAL A 286 -15.72 4.04 19.95
CA VAL A 286 -16.37 2.95 19.22
C VAL A 286 -15.37 1.82 19.03
N ASN A 287 -15.65 0.68 19.65
CA ASN A 287 -14.81 -0.53 19.61
C ASN A 287 -15.48 -1.67 18.83
N ASP A 288 -16.41 -1.36 17.93
CA ASP A 288 -17.10 -2.37 17.15
C ASP A 288 -16.12 -3.15 16.29
N LYS A 289 -16.09 -4.45 16.50
CA LYS A 289 -15.31 -5.36 15.65
C LYS A 289 -16.08 -5.60 14.35
N SER A 290 -15.34 -5.77 13.26
CA SER A 290 -15.97 -6.24 12.02
C SER A 290 -16.56 -7.64 12.23
N PRO A 291 -17.83 -7.87 11.88
CA PRO A 291 -18.43 -9.21 11.92
C PRO A 291 -17.69 -10.25 11.08
N GLU A 292 -16.94 -9.80 10.06
CA GLU A 292 -16.10 -10.65 9.21
C GLU A 292 -14.97 -11.35 10.00
N LEU A 293 -14.68 -10.89 11.23
CA LEU A 293 -13.66 -11.47 12.12
C LEU A 293 -14.18 -12.50 13.10
N ASP A 294 -15.48 -12.81 13.07
CA ASP A 294 -16.06 -13.81 13.95
C ASP A 294 -15.46 -15.20 13.67
N GLY A 295 -14.89 -15.79 14.72
CA GLY A 295 -14.20 -17.08 14.61
C GLY A 295 -12.76 -16.99 14.07
N ILE A 296 -12.25 -15.82 13.70
CA ILE A 296 -10.88 -15.68 13.20
C ILE A 296 -9.88 -15.65 14.37
N PRO A 297 -8.82 -16.49 14.34
CA PRO A 297 -7.82 -16.53 15.40
C PRO A 297 -7.07 -15.20 15.56
N ARG A 298 -6.84 -14.76 16.80
CA ARG A 298 -6.16 -13.49 17.12
C ARG A 298 -4.75 -13.35 16.53
N GLN A 299 -4.09 -14.48 16.21
CA GLN A 299 -2.74 -14.51 15.63
C GLN A 299 -2.74 -14.22 14.13
N VAL A 300 -3.91 -14.08 13.48
CA VAL A 300 -4.05 -13.67 12.09
C VAL A 300 -4.15 -12.14 12.05
N HIS A 301 -3.46 -11.52 11.12
CA HIS A 301 -3.63 -10.11 10.88
C HIS A 301 -5.04 -9.87 10.32
N ALA A 302 -5.90 -9.31 11.18
CA ALA A 302 -7.32 -9.08 10.88
C ALA A 302 -7.53 -8.28 9.59
N ASP A 303 -6.72 -7.24 9.40
CA ASP A 303 -6.81 -6.33 8.26
C ASP A 303 -6.47 -7.06 6.95
N ASP A 304 -5.42 -7.87 6.94
CA ASP A 304 -5.06 -8.72 5.79
C ASP A 304 -6.18 -9.74 5.49
N PHE A 305 -6.75 -10.36 6.54
CA PHE A 305 -7.84 -11.32 6.36
C PHE A 305 -9.07 -10.70 5.70
N ILE A 306 -9.51 -9.53 6.18
CA ILE A 306 -10.68 -8.83 5.61
C ILE A 306 -10.39 -8.47 4.15
N CYS A 307 -9.21 -7.93 3.85
CA CYS A 307 -8.83 -7.56 2.49
C CYS A 307 -8.88 -8.76 1.53
N VAL A 308 -8.17 -9.84 1.87
CA VAL A 308 -8.12 -11.06 1.02
C VAL A 308 -9.50 -11.70 0.91
N SER A 309 -10.26 -11.77 2.01
CA SER A 309 -11.62 -12.34 2.01
C SER A 309 -12.57 -11.56 1.10
N ARG A 310 -12.56 -10.22 1.18
CA ARG A 310 -13.40 -9.37 0.32
C ARG A 310 -13.01 -9.50 -1.15
N TRP A 311 -11.71 -9.56 -1.46
CA TRP A 311 -11.24 -9.79 -2.83
C TRP A 311 -11.75 -11.14 -3.39
N VAL A 312 -11.67 -12.23 -2.63
CA VAL A 312 -12.21 -13.55 -3.03
C VAL A 312 -13.72 -13.47 -3.25
N ARG A 313 -14.46 -12.83 -2.35
CA ARG A 313 -15.92 -12.64 -2.47
C ARG A 313 -16.29 -11.81 -3.70
N GLN A 314 -15.51 -10.76 -4.01
CA GLN A 314 -15.72 -9.96 -5.22
C GLN A 314 -15.49 -10.78 -6.50
N ILE A 315 -14.48 -11.65 -6.56
CA ILE A 315 -14.27 -12.58 -7.67
C ILE A 315 -15.47 -13.53 -7.83
N MET A 316 -16.12 -13.92 -6.74
CA MET A 316 -17.32 -14.74 -6.73
C MET A 316 -18.61 -13.99 -7.08
N GLY A 317 -18.52 -12.70 -7.40
CA GLY A 317 -19.66 -11.87 -7.80
C GLY A 317 -20.42 -11.18 -6.67
N GLU A 318 -19.86 -11.17 -5.45
CA GLU A 318 -20.45 -10.40 -4.35
C GLU A 318 -20.10 -8.92 -4.46
N GLU A 319 -21.05 -8.05 -4.15
CA GLU A 319 -20.80 -6.63 -3.99
C GLU A 319 -20.17 -6.36 -2.63
N VAL A 320 -18.87 -6.07 -2.62
CA VAL A 320 -18.11 -5.75 -1.40
C VAL A 320 -17.20 -4.56 -1.64
N GLU A 321 -17.02 -3.75 -0.62
CA GLU A 321 -16.11 -2.60 -0.70
C GLU A 321 -14.66 -3.05 -0.62
N THR A 322 -13.87 -2.65 -1.62
CA THR A 322 -12.44 -2.95 -1.75
C THR A 322 -11.66 -1.70 -2.18
N VAL A 323 -10.34 -1.76 -2.08
CA VAL A 323 -9.45 -0.77 -2.70
C VAL A 323 -9.25 -1.20 -4.15
N ASP A 324 -10.07 -0.65 -5.03
CA ASP A 324 -10.03 -0.93 -6.47
C ASP A 324 -8.79 -0.33 -7.16
N VAL A 325 -8.66 -0.55 -8.47
CA VAL A 325 -7.52 -0.04 -9.25
C VAL A 325 -7.40 1.48 -9.18
N TYR A 326 -8.52 2.20 -9.23
CA TYR A 326 -8.48 3.66 -9.25
C TYR A 326 -8.01 4.23 -7.92
N MET A 327 -8.56 3.73 -6.82
CA MET A 327 -8.14 4.15 -5.47
C MET A 327 -6.70 3.69 -5.17
N GLY A 328 -6.32 2.48 -5.55
CA GLY A 328 -4.97 1.95 -5.36
C GLY A 328 -3.92 2.76 -6.13
N VAL A 329 -4.24 3.15 -7.36
CA VAL A 329 -3.39 4.04 -8.17
C VAL A 329 -3.31 5.43 -7.54
N GLU A 330 -4.43 6.03 -7.12
CA GLU A 330 -4.44 7.36 -6.47
C GLU A 330 -3.56 7.39 -5.22
N MET A 331 -3.63 6.36 -4.38
CA MET A 331 -2.76 6.24 -3.20
C MET A 331 -1.27 6.17 -3.59
N SER A 332 -0.95 5.45 -4.67
CA SER A 332 0.42 5.21 -5.11
C SER A 332 1.04 6.43 -5.81
N ILE A 333 0.31 7.04 -6.76
CA ILE A 333 0.81 8.22 -7.47
C ILE A 333 0.92 9.44 -6.56
N LEU A 334 0.17 9.50 -5.46
CA LEU A 334 0.28 10.61 -4.52
C LEU A 334 1.69 10.66 -3.90
N GLY A 335 2.25 9.52 -3.52
CA GLY A 335 3.64 9.42 -3.05
C GLY A 335 4.68 9.75 -4.12
N LEU A 336 4.45 9.28 -5.35
CA LEU A 336 5.29 9.56 -6.51
C LEU A 336 5.31 11.06 -6.86
N LEU A 337 4.13 11.68 -6.94
CA LEU A 337 3.99 13.11 -7.27
C LEU A 337 4.48 14.00 -6.13
N ALA A 338 4.38 13.56 -4.87
CA ALA A 338 5.01 14.21 -3.74
C ALA A 338 6.55 14.17 -3.87
N PHE A 339 7.14 13.05 -4.30
CA PHE A 339 8.57 13.00 -4.61
C PHE A 339 8.93 13.95 -5.78
N LYS A 340 8.12 14.01 -6.83
CA LYS A 340 8.29 14.99 -7.92
C LYS A 340 8.24 16.43 -7.42
N SER A 341 7.37 16.73 -6.45
CA SER A 341 7.33 18.03 -5.76
C SER A 341 8.64 18.32 -5.02
N ILE A 342 9.13 17.35 -4.21
CA ILE A 342 10.35 17.48 -3.42
C ILE A 342 11.55 17.83 -4.30
N VAL A 343 11.80 17.07 -5.36
CA VAL A 343 12.97 17.28 -6.24
C VAL A 343 12.88 18.56 -7.08
N ASN A 344 11.71 19.17 -7.14
CA ASN A 344 11.48 20.48 -7.79
C ASN A 344 11.34 21.63 -6.78
N GLY A 345 11.85 21.48 -5.55
CA GLY A 345 11.84 22.53 -4.54
C GLY A 345 10.53 22.66 -3.77
N SER A 346 9.82 21.56 -3.58
CA SER A 346 8.54 21.48 -2.82
C SER A 346 7.42 22.36 -3.40
N ILE A 347 7.34 22.45 -4.71
CA ILE A 347 6.28 23.17 -5.42
C ILE A 347 5.03 22.30 -5.56
N PRO A 348 3.82 22.91 -5.69
CA PRO A 348 2.60 22.18 -5.96
C PRO A 348 2.66 21.39 -7.27
N VAL A 349 2.22 20.13 -7.24
CA VAL A 349 2.09 19.24 -8.40
C VAL A 349 0.63 18.81 -8.55
N THR A 350 0.09 18.90 -9.74
CA THR A 350 -1.28 18.43 -10.03
C THR A 350 -1.35 16.91 -9.93
N VAL A 351 -2.40 16.42 -9.27
CA VAL A 351 -2.76 14.99 -9.24
C VAL A 351 -3.87 14.75 -10.25
N PRO A 352 -3.62 14.04 -11.36
CA PRO A 352 -4.62 13.84 -12.40
C PRO A 352 -5.76 12.93 -11.92
N ASN A 353 -6.93 13.09 -12.55
CA ASN A 353 -8.02 12.14 -12.39
C ASN A 353 -7.93 11.06 -13.48
N LEU A 354 -7.19 10.00 -13.20
CA LEU A 354 -6.99 8.91 -14.17
C LEU A 354 -8.26 8.05 -14.41
N ARG A 355 -9.38 8.32 -13.72
CA ARG A 355 -10.71 7.81 -14.12
C ARG A 355 -11.16 8.46 -15.44
N ASN A 356 -10.71 9.69 -15.70
CA ASN A 356 -10.94 10.38 -16.95
C ASN A 356 -9.90 9.96 -18.00
N LYS A 357 -10.37 9.35 -19.09
CA LYS A 357 -9.48 8.87 -20.17
C LYS A 357 -8.68 10.00 -20.83
N ASP A 358 -9.29 11.17 -20.98
CA ASP A 358 -8.63 12.31 -21.63
C ASP A 358 -7.43 12.84 -20.83
N GLU A 359 -7.40 12.63 -19.50
CA GLU A 359 -6.28 13.02 -18.67
C GLU A 359 -5.10 12.04 -18.73
N ARG A 360 -5.32 10.81 -19.21
CA ARG A 360 -4.28 9.75 -19.27
C ARG A 360 -3.22 10.02 -20.33
N ASP A 361 -3.59 10.65 -21.43
CA ASP A 361 -2.70 10.83 -22.58
C ASP A 361 -1.43 11.63 -22.25
N ALA A 362 -1.53 12.57 -21.31
CA ALA A 362 -0.41 13.36 -20.83
C ALA A 362 0.64 12.52 -20.05
N TYR A 363 0.28 11.32 -19.61
CA TYR A 363 1.11 10.49 -18.72
C TYR A 363 1.55 9.16 -19.33
N ARG A 364 1.18 8.87 -20.60
CA ARG A 364 1.50 7.60 -21.26
C ARG A 364 2.99 7.32 -21.39
N GLU A 365 3.80 8.36 -21.44
CA GLU A 365 5.26 8.25 -21.55
C GLU A 365 5.98 8.79 -20.30
N ASP A 366 5.25 9.13 -19.22
CA ASP A 366 5.85 9.63 -17.97
C ASP A 366 6.38 8.45 -17.13
N THR A 367 7.68 8.15 -17.29
CA THR A 367 8.42 7.14 -16.55
C THR A 367 9.15 7.70 -15.34
N PHE A 368 8.88 8.97 -14.94
CA PHE A 368 9.50 9.58 -13.76
C PHE A 368 9.34 8.68 -12.54
N CYS A 369 10.46 8.24 -11.98
CA CYS A 369 10.50 7.49 -10.72
C CYS A 369 11.93 7.42 -10.14
N MET A 370 12.03 6.88 -8.93
CA MET A 370 13.27 6.66 -8.21
C MET A 370 13.94 5.31 -8.48
N PHE A 371 13.35 4.47 -9.35
CA PHE A 371 13.86 3.13 -9.65
C PHE A 371 14.62 3.15 -10.96
N LYS A 372 15.95 2.91 -10.86
CA LYS A 372 16.89 3.04 -11.98
C LYS A 372 16.52 2.15 -13.18
N GLU A 373 15.98 0.96 -12.91
CA GLU A 373 15.71 -0.05 -13.93
C GLU A 373 14.53 0.32 -14.84
N ILE A 374 13.60 1.15 -14.36
CA ILE A 374 12.34 1.48 -15.05
C ILE A 374 12.17 2.97 -15.34
N GLY A 375 12.96 3.84 -14.71
CA GLY A 375 12.85 5.29 -14.89
C GLY A 375 13.38 5.81 -16.24
N GLY A 376 14.28 5.05 -16.89
CA GLY A 376 14.90 5.48 -18.16
C GLY A 376 15.52 6.87 -18.04
N ASP A 377 15.25 7.74 -19.03
CA ASP A 377 15.77 9.13 -19.05
C ASP A 377 15.13 10.02 -17.97
N MET A 378 14.02 9.59 -17.36
CA MET A 378 13.34 10.31 -16.28
C MET A 378 13.68 9.78 -14.88
N TYR A 379 14.64 8.85 -14.79
CA TYR A 379 15.12 8.36 -13.50
C TYR A 379 15.66 9.49 -12.63
N THR A 380 15.23 9.55 -11.40
CA THR A 380 15.68 10.53 -10.41
C THR A 380 15.99 9.80 -9.11
N PRO A 381 17.25 9.80 -8.64
CA PRO A 381 17.61 9.08 -7.42
C PRO A 381 16.86 9.62 -6.20
N SER A 382 16.51 8.74 -5.27
CA SER A 382 15.66 9.09 -4.12
C SER A 382 16.26 10.12 -3.18
N ASN A 383 17.57 10.36 -3.24
CA ASN A 383 18.27 11.41 -2.48
C ASN A 383 18.53 12.68 -3.29
N ALA A 384 17.93 12.86 -4.47
CA ALA A 384 18.20 13.98 -5.36
C ALA A 384 17.93 15.36 -4.73
N ALA A 385 17.08 15.45 -3.73
CA ALA A 385 16.78 16.69 -3.01
C ALA A 385 17.53 16.84 -1.68
N GLN A 386 18.38 15.88 -1.31
CA GLN A 386 19.19 15.95 -0.11
C GLN A 386 20.44 16.82 -0.33
N GLU A 387 20.97 17.44 0.74
CA GLU A 387 22.25 18.16 0.70
C GLU A 387 23.42 17.24 0.36
N ASP A 388 23.40 16.02 0.91
CA ASP A 388 24.37 14.97 0.61
C ASP A 388 23.78 13.98 -0.41
N THR A 389 24.20 14.11 -1.65
CA THR A 389 23.84 13.20 -2.75
C THR A 389 24.87 12.10 -2.97
N THR A 390 25.88 11.99 -2.11
CA THR A 390 26.95 10.98 -2.21
C THR A 390 26.33 9.58 -2.12
N GLU A 391 26.76 8.71 -3.02
CA GLU A 391 26.35 7.29 -2.96
C GLU A 391 26.84 6.65 -1.66
N ILE A 392 25.97 5.81 -1.08
CA ILE A 392 26.36 5.01 0.07
C ILE A 392 27.47 4.04 -0.33
N PRO A 393 28.59 3.99 0.41
CA PRO A 393 29.74 3.14 0.08
C PRO A 393 29.39 1.65 0.02
N ASP A 394 30.07 0.88 -0.83
CA ASP A 394 29.89 -0.57 -0.99
C ASP A 394 30.15 -1.34 0.30
N GLU A 395 31.02 -0.83 1.16
CA GLU A 395 31.32 -1.43 2.48
C GLU A 395 30.09 -1.49 3.38
N VAL A 396 29.16 -0.53 3.25
CA VAL A 396 27.89 -0.55 3.99
C VAL A 396 27.07 -1.77 3.57
N TYR A 397 26.89 -1.97 2.27
CA TYR A 397 26.13 -3.10 1.74
C TYR A 397 26.81 -4.44 2.03
N GLY A 398 28.15 -4.50 1.96
CA GLY A 398 28.96 -5.66 2.34
C GLY A 398 28.74 -6.05 3.80
N ARG A 399 28.77 -5.06 4.70
CA ARG A 399 28.50 -5.29 6.14
C ARG A 399 27.06 -5.77 6.39
N VAL A 400 26.07 -5.13 5.74
CA VAL A 400 24.65 -5.54 5.85
C VAL A 400 24.46 -6.97 5.35
N LYS A 401 25.14 -7.38 4.27
CA LYS A 401 25.11 -8.74 3.76
C LYS A 401 25.67 -9.74 4.76
N ALA A 402 26.82 -9.46 5.35
CA ALA A 402 27.45 -10.31 6.36
C ALA A 402 26.54 -10.56 7.59
N LEU A 403 25.84 -9.52 8.06
CA LEU A 403 24.85 -9.65 9.15
C LEU A 403 23.66 -10.59 8.84
N CYS A 404 23.42 -10.91 7.57
CA CYS A 404 22.33 -11.81 7.16
C CYS A 404 22.81 -13.25 6.96
N GLU A 405 24.11 -13.49 6.96
CA GLU A 405 24.73 -14.82 6.77
C GLU A 405 25.10 -15.47 8.12
N GLU A 406 25.15 -14.69 9.21
CA GLU A 406 25.26 -15.15 10.60
C GLU A 406 23.87 -15.62 11.14
#